data_ee307db43ecfb68115f2e785572d37e1
#
_entry.id   ee307db43ecfb68115f2e785572d37e1
#
_cell.length_a   1.000
_cell.length_b   1.000
_cell.length_c   1.000
_cell.angle_alpha   90.00
_cell.angle_beta   90.00
_cell.angle_gamma   90.00
#
_symmetry.space_group_name_H-M   'P 1'
#
loop_
_entity.id
_entity.type
_entity.pdbx_description
1 polymer ?
#
loop_
_entity_poly.entity_id
_entity_poly.type
_entity_poly.pdbx_seq_one_letter_code
_entity_poly.pdbx_strand_id
1 'polypeptide(L)'
;MEFSVFVDVMGWARCDFGCDITVETCGVSEREVVSTFGVPVTADRVLCEISADDYDALAIPGGFEEYGFYKEAFSPEVSALIRAFDAQKKPIASVCVAALSLAHSGILAGREATTYHLQGGHRQHQLAAYGVNVRHEPIVISEHIITSSCPQTAPGVAFALLSMLCGDAKMREVRAAMGYGCDG
;
A
#
# COMPACT_ATOMS: atom_id res chain seq x y z
N MET A 1 12.02 2.82 -1.34
CA MET A 1 11.75 1.37 -1.25
C MET A 1 10.25 1.10 -1.22
N GLU A 2 9.49 1.52 -0.21
CA GLU A 2 8.06 1.21 -0.10
C GLU A 2 7.18 1.82 -1.20
N PHE A 3 7.58 2.95 -1.77
CA PHE A 3 6.91 3.61 -2.90
C PHE A 3 7.33 3.01 -4.25
N SER A 4 8.65 2.99 -4.52
CA SER A 4 9.17 2.61 -5.85
C SER A 4 8.85 1.18 -6.24
N VAL A 5 8.71 0.27 -5.28
CA VAL A 5 8.44 -1.14 -5.56
C VAL A 5 7.11 -1.37 -6.32
N PHE A 6 6.09 -0.56 -6.05
CA PHE A 6 4.83 -0.64 -6.78
C PHE A 6 5.01 -0.19 -8.23
N VAL A 7 5.78 0.88 -8.45
CA VAL A 7 6.12 1.36 -9.79
C VAL A 7 6.91 0.30 -10.55
N ASP A 8 7.92 -0.29 -9.90
CA ASP A 8 8.80 -1.29 -10.51
C ASP A 8 8.05 -2.57 -10.86
N VAL A 9 7.32 -3.17 -9.92
CA VAL A 9 6.62 -4.44 -10.14
C VAL A 9 5.54 -4.30 -11.22
N MET A 10 4.75 -3.22 -11.18
CA MET A 10 3.72 -2.98 -12.20
C MET A 10 4.33 -2.60 -13.54
N GLY A 11 5.46 -1.88 -13.53
CA GLY A 11 6.24 -1.56 -14.73
C GLY A 11 6.75 -2.81 -15.45
N TRP A 12 7.33 -3.77 -14.73
CA TRP A 12 7.74 -5.07 -15.26
C TRP A 12 6.55 -5.85 -15.84
N ALA A 13 5.43 -5.90 -15.11
CA ALA A 13 4.21 -6.56 -15.55
C ALA A 13 3.70 -5.99 -16.89
N ARG A 14 3.73 -4.67 -17.04
CA ARG A 14 3.31 -3.98 -18.25
C ARG A 14 4.27 -4.19 -19.41
N CYS A 15 5.58 -3.93 -19.20
CA CYS A 15 6.56 -3.86 -20.28
C CYS A 15 6.91 -5.23 -20.85
N ASP A 16 7.09 -6.24 -19.99
CA ASP A 16 7.63 -7.52 -20.38
C ASP A 16 6.59 -8.65 -20.42
N PHE A 17 5.46 -8.48 -19.74
CA PHE A 17 4.45 -9.53 -19.61
C PHE A 17 3.07 -9.17 -20.15
N GLY A 18 2.94 -8.01 -20.77
CA GLY A 18 1.74 -7.59 -21.48
C GLY A 18 0.50 -7.40 -20.61
N CYS A 19 0.69 -7.09 -19.31
CA CYS A 19 -0.41 -6.69 -18.45
C CYS A 19 -0.85 -5.26 -18.81
N ASP A 20 -2.13 -5.05 -19.00
CA ASP A 20 -2.69 -3.70 -19.16
C ASP A 20 -2.80 -3.02 -17.79
N ILE A 21 -1.70 -2.50 -17.32
CA ILE A 21 -1.58 -1.87 -16.01
C ILE A 21 -0.74 -0.59 -16.08
N THR A 22 -1.21 0.45 -15.44
CA THR A 22 -0.51 1.73 -15.32
C THR A 22 -0.53 2.18 -13.87
N VAL A 23 0.57 2.76 -13.40
CA VAL A 23 0.67 3.37 -12.09
C VAL A 23 0.66 4.87 -12.25
N GLU A 24 -0.27 5.55 -11.62
CA GLU A 24 -0.22 7.00 -11.40
C GLU A 24 0.16 7.27 -9.94
N THR A 25 1.05 8.21 -9.75
CA THR A 25 1.52 8.63 -8.44
C THR A 25 0.75 9.87 -7.98
N CYS A 26 0.40 9.90 -6.69
CA CYS A 26 -0.42 10.97 -6.13
C CYS A 26 0.21 11.57 -4.88
N GLY A 27 0.39 12.89 -4.86
CA GLY A 27 0.66 13.64 -3.64
C GLY A 27 -0.64 14.04 -2.95
N VAL A 28 -0.62 14.19 -1.62
CA VAL A 28 -1.84 14.55 -0.88
C VAL A 28 -2.23 16.00 -1.14
N SER A 29 -1.31 16.93 -0.90
CA SER A 29 -1.57 18.38 -1.00
C SER A 29 -0.95 18.99 -2.26
N GLU A 30 0.16 18.47 -2.72
CA GLU A 30 0.94 18.99 -3.83
C GLU A 30 1.64 17.88 -4.60
N ARG A 31 2.06 18.16 -5.85
CA ARG A 31 2.77 17.17 -6.68
C ARG A 31 4.23 17.02 -6.32
N GLU A 32 4.87 18.08 -5.84
CA GLU A 32 6.27 18.03 -5.42
C GLU A 32 6.37 17.54 -3.99
N VAL A 33 6.73 16.26 -3.81
CA VAL A 33 6.85 15.60 -2.52
C VAL A 33 8.30 15.30 -2.23
N VAL A 34 8.73 15.54 -1.00
CA VAL A 34 10.08 15.14 -0.56
C VAL A 34 9.97 13.88 0.30
N SER A 35 10.67 12.82 -0.11
CA SER A 35 10.71 11.58 0.66
C SER A 35 11.34 11.81 2.04
N THR A 36 11.10 10.90 2.97
CA THR A 36 11.67 10.93 4.33
C THR A 36 13.17 11.21 4.37
N PHE A 37 13.93 10.74 3.38
CA PHE A 37 15.38 10.91 3.32
C PHE A 37 15.84 11.94 2.28
N GLY A 38 14.98 12.91 1.94
CA GLY A 38 15.32 14.08 1.18
C GLY A 38 15.35 13.91 -0.34
N VAL A 39 14.83 12.81 -0.89
CA VAL A 39 14.72 12.62 -2.34
C VAL A 39 13.45 13.31 -2.83
N PRO A 40 13.54 14.31 -3.74
CA PRO A 40 12.37 14.93 -4.33
C PRO A 40 11.73 13.99 -5.34
N VAL A 41 10.39 13.94 -5.34
CA VAL A 41 9.57 13.18 -6.27
C VAL A 41 8.46 14.10 -6.77
N THR A 42 8.26 14.14 -8.08
CA THR A 42 7.08 14.82 -8.65
C THR A 42 6.01 13.79 -8.94
N ALA A 43 4.90 13.87 -8.24
CA ALA A 43 3.74 13.01 -8.46
C ALA A 43 2.96 13.45 -9.71
N ASP A 44 2.28 12.50 -10.34
CA ASP A 44 1.47 12.74 -11.56
C ASP A 44 0.21 13.55 -11.23
N ARG A 45 -0.33 13.37 -10.03
CA ARG A 45 -1.60 13.95 -9.57
C ARG A 45 -1.48 14.52 -8.15
N VAL A 46 -2.52 15.26 -7.76
CA VAL A 46 -2.82 15.57 -6.35
C VAL A 46 -4.15 14.92 -5.97
N LEU A 47 -4.33 14.69 -4.67
CA LEU A 47 -5.45 13.90 -4.15
C LEU A 47 -6.84 14.42 -4.60
N CYS A 48 -7.01 15.74 -4.70
CA CYS A 48 -8.27 16.34 -5.16
C CYS A 48 -8.61 16.05 -6.64
N GLU A 49 -7.66 15.55 -7.43
CA GLU A 49 -7.85 15.13 -8.82
C GLU A 49 -8.20 13.64 -8.95
N ILE A 50 -8.22 12.89 -7.83
CA ILE A 50 -8.39 11.42 -7.81
C ILE A 50 -9.85 11.07 -7.48
N SER A 51 -10.45 10.25 -8.32
CA SER A 51 -11.68 9.54 -8.02
C SER A 51 -11.43 8.05 -7.96
N ALA A 52 -11.95 7.37 -6.93
CA ALA A 52 -11.83 5.91 -6.85
C ALA A 52 -12.48 5.18 -8.05
N ASP A 53 -13.39 5.84 -8.77
CA ASP A 53 -14.05 5.27 -9.96
C ASP A 53 -13.08 5.08 -11.13
N ASP A 54 -12.02 5.87 -11.20
CA ASP A 54 -11.07 5.90 -12.31
C ASP A 54 -9.89 4.91 -12.14
N TYR A 55 -9.81 4.23 -10.99
CA TYR A 55 -8.68 3.35 -10.66
C TYR A 55 -9.14 1.97 -10.19
N ASP A 56 -8.32 0.96 -10.43
CA ASP A 56 -8.59 -0.43 -10.07
C ASP A 56 -8.02 -0.81 -8.70
N ALA A 57 -7.03 -0.09 -8.20
CA ALA A 57 -6.40 -0.36 -6.91
C ALA A 57 -5.78 0.90 -6.29
N LEU A 58 -5.55 0.84 -4.98
CA LEU A 58 -4.86 1.86 -4.20
C LEU A 58 -3.65 1.24 -3.49
N ALA A 59 -2.47 1.86 -3.60
CA ALA A 59 -1.27 1.49 -2.85
C ALA A 59 -0.78 2.66 -1.99
N ILE A 60 -0.54 2.43 -0.70
CA ILE A 60 -0.11 3.44 0.25
C ILE A 60 1.22 3.00 0.88
N PRO A 61 2.34 3.68 0.55
CA PRO A 61 3.61 3.45 1.21
C PRO A 61 3.57 3.95 2.65
N GLY A 62 4.41 3.39 3.51
CA GLY A 62 4.59 3.90 4.85
C GLY A 62 5.45 5.16 4.92
N GLY A 63 5.66 5.61 6.14
CA GLY A 63 6.44 6.81 6.43
C GLY A 63 6.84 6.86 7.89
N PHE A 64 7.27 8.02 8.35
CA PHE A 64 7.71 8.26 9.71
C PHE A 64 6.91 9.38 10.36
N GLU A 65 6.51 9.18 11.60
CA GLU A 65 5.77 10.17 12.38
C GLU A 65 6.57 11.48 12.54
N GLU A 66 7.86 11.36 12.79
CA GLU A 66 8.79 12.48 12.96
C GLU A 66 8.87 13.38 11.73
N TYR A 67 8.57 12.84 10.55
CA TYR A 67 8.55 13.58 9.27
C TYR A 67 7.13 13.95 8.83
N GLY A 68 6.15 13.85 9.74
CA GLY A 68 4.80 14.34 9.52
C GLY A 68 3.87 13.40 8.74
N PHE A 69 4.23 12.12 8.56
CA PHE A 69 3.44 11.16 7.81
C PHE A 69 1.95 11.17 8.19
N TYR A 70 1.63 11.13 9.49
CA TYR A 70 0.23 11.06 9.94
C TYR A 70 -0.57 12.35 9.74
N LYS A 71 0.08 13.50 9.53
CA LYS A 71 -0.66 14.75 9.25
C LYS A 71 -1.48 14.62 7.96
N GLU A 72 -0.89 14.02 6.95
CA GLU A 72 -1.56 13.77 5.66
C GLU A 72 -2.32 12.45 5.64
N ALA A 73 -1.69 11.37 6.13
CA ALA A 73 -2.26 10.03 6.08
C ALA A 73 -3.57 9.89 6.89
N PHE A 74 -3.81 10.76 7.88
CA PHE A 74 -5.03 10.80 8.68
C PHE A 74 -5.99 11.93 8.27
N SER A 75 -5.72 12.60 7.16
CA SER A 75 -6.62 13.64 6.68
C SER A 75 -8.00 13.07 6.31
N PRO A 76 -9.06 13.88 6.41
CA PRO A 76 -10.40 13.48 6.00
C PRO A 76 -10.46 13.04 4.53
N GLU A 77 -9.69 13.69 3.68
CA GLU A 77 -9.63 13.44 2.23
C GLU A 77 -9.01 12.07 1.94
N VAL A 78 -7.87 11.74 2.55
CA VAL A 78 -7.24 10.41 2.44
C VAL A 78 -8.18 9.33 2.98
N SER A 79 -8.80 9.58 4.14
CA SER A 79 -9.77 8.66 4.73
C SER A 79 -10.99 8.45 3.83
N ALA A 80 -11.46 9.49 3.15
CA ALA A 80 -12.58 9.40 2.21
C ALA A 80 -12.21 8.55 0.98
N LEU A 81 -11.01 8.76 0.41
CA LEU A 81 -10.52 7.96 -0.70
C LEU A 81 -10.40 6.48 -0.33
N ILE A 82 -9.77 6.18 0.81
CA ILE A 82 -9.63 4.80 1.31
C ILE A 82 -11.00 4.12 1.42
N ARG A 83 -12.00 4.79 2.02
CA ARG A 83 -13.37 4.27 2.13
C ARG A 83 -14.03 4.05 0.77
N ALA A 84 -13.76 4.91 -0.21
CA ALA A 84 -14.33 4.78 -1.55
C ALA A 84 -13.81 3.53 -2.27
N PHE A 85 -12.51 3.21 -2.16
CA PHE A 85 -11.95 1.97 -2.67
C PHE A 85 -12.49 0.73 -1.95
N ASP A 86 -12.59 0.76 -0.60
CA ASP A 86 -13.16 -0.35 0.19
C ASP A 86 -14.63 -0.62 -0.16
N ALA A 87 -15.44 0.42 -0.30
CA ALA A 87 -16.85 0.30 -0.68
C ALA A 87 -17.04 -0.35 -2.06
N GLN A 88 -16.11 -0.12 -2.98
CA GLN A 88 -16.09 -0.72 -4.31
C GLN A 88 -15.39 -2.09 -4.35
N LYS A 89 -14.89 -2.58 -3.22
CA LYS A 89 -14.14 -3.83 -3.11
C LYS A 89 -12.87 -3.88 -3.99
N LYS A 90 -12.32 -2.72 -4.30
CA LYS A 90 -11.08 -2.59 -5.06
C LYS A 90 -9.87 -2.90 -4.18
N PRO A 91 -8.84 -3.57 -4.68
CA PRO A 91 -7.63 -3.87 -3.92
C PRO A 91 -7.00 -2.64 -3.27
N ILE A 92 -6.69 -2.75 -1.98
CA ILE A 92 -5.97 -1.72 -1.21
C ILE A 92 -4.73 -2.38 -0.62
N ALA A 93 -3.55 -1.87 -0.95
CA ALA A 93 -2.27 -2.34 -0.43
C ALA A 93 -1.62 -1.28 0.46
N SER A 94 -1.11 -1.69 1.61
CA SER A 94 -0.38 -0.81 2.52
C SER A 94 0.88 -1.45 3.06
N VAL A 95 1.93 -0.66 3.21
CA VAL A 95 3.22 -1.13 3.74
C VAL A 95 3.48 -0.48 5.09
N CYS A 96 4.00 -1.27 6.04
CA CYS A 96 4.51 -0.77 7.31
C CYS A 96 3.42 0.01 8.11
N VAL A 97 3.69 1.25 8.48
CA VAL A 97 2.77 2.10 9.27
C VAL A 97 1.56 2.61 8.48
N ALA A 98 1.52 2.45 7.16
CA ALA A 98 0.39 2.87 6.34
C ALA A 98 -0.92 2.11 6.68
N ALA A 99 -0.83 0.91 7.28
CA ALA A 99 -2.00 0.22 7.79
C ALA A 99 -2.78 1.03 8.85
N LEU A 100 -2.10 1.95 9.56
CA LEU A 100 -2.77 2.84 10.52
C LEU A 100 -3.68 3.87 9.83
N SER A 101 -3.37 4.30 8.59
CA SER A 101 -4.29 5.15 7.83
C SER A 101 -5.56 4.40 7.41
N LEU A 102 -5.41 3.11 7.04
CA LEU A 102 -6.56 2.25 6.77
C LEU A 102 -7.43 2.06 8.02
N ALA A 103 -6.79 1.82 9.17
CA ALA A 103 -7.49 1.69 10.44
C ALA A 103 -8.20 3.00 10.85
N HIS A 104 -7.52 4.15 10.68
CA HIS A 104 -8.08 5.47 10.97
C HIS A 104 -9.30 5.79 10.10
N SER A 105 -9.29 5.35 8.84
CA SER A 105 -10.46 5.50 7.96
C SER A 105 -11.66 4.64 8.36
N GLY A 106 -11.46 3.66 9.27
CA GLY A 106 -12.49 2.78 9.80
C GLY A 106 -12.65 1.44 9.05
N ILE A 107 -11.98 1.24 7.90
CA ILE A 107 -12.20 0.05 7.06
C ILE A 107 -11.62 -1.25 7.66
N LEU A 108 -10.71 -1.17 8.63
CA LEU A 108 -10.10 -2.34 9.25
C LEU A 108 -10.80 -2.84 10.51
N ALA A 109 -11.82 -2.17 11.01
CA ALA A 109 -12.53 -2.59 12.22
C ALA A 109 -13.12 -4.00 12.06
N GLY A 110 -12.76 -4.93 12.95
CA GLY A 110 -13.15 -6.34 12.90
C GLY A 110 -12.42 -7.20 11.88
N ARG A 111 -11.62 -6.63 10.99
CA ARG A 111 -10.80 -7.36 10.00
C ARG A 111 -9.44 -7.76 10.57
N GLU A 112 -8.78 -8.71 9.93
CA GLU A 112 -7.40 -9.07 10.21
C GLU A 112 -6.43 -8.13 9.50
N ALA A 113 -5.39 -7.67 10.19
CA ALA A 113 -4.36 -6.84 9.60
C ALA A 113 -3.07 -6.88 10.42
N THR A 114 -2.00 -6.40 9.82
CA THR A 114 -0.70 -6.18 10.49
C THR A 114 -0.18 -4.78 10.20
N THR A 115 0.80 -4.35 10.98
CA THR A 115 1.52 -3.09 10.81
C THR A 115 2.94 -3.23 11.37
N TYR A 116 3.73 -2.19 11.29
CA TYR A 116 5.09 -2.17 11.84
C TYR A 116 5.13 -2.71 13.28
N HIS A 117 5.99 -3.73 13.50
CA HIS A 117 5.98 -4.50 14.74
C HIS A 117 7.25 -4.33 15.61
N LEU A 118 8.30 -3.72 15.07
CA LEU A 118 9.54 -3.47 15.80
C LEU A 118 9.36 -2.32 16.82
N GLN A 119 10.41 -2.01 17.56
CA GLN A 119 10.39 -0.97 18.60
C GLN A 119 9.28 -1.18 19.66
N GLY A 120 9.21 -2.41 20.19
CA GLY A 120 8.27 -2.74 21.27
C GLY A 120 6.80 -2.91 20.85
N GLY A 121 6.51 -3.02 19.54
CA GLY A 121 5.16 -3.29 19.06
C GLY A 121 4.18 -2.12 19.20
N HIS A 122 4.67 -0.90 19.44
CA HIS A 122 3.83 0.27 19.68
C HIS A 122 2.77 0.48 18.56
N ARG A 123 3.16 0.29 17.29
CA ARG A 123 2.23 0.46 16.16
C ARG A 123 1.16 -0.63 16.11
N GLN A 124 1.49 -1.85 16.54
CA GLN A 124 0.51 -2.92 16.66
C GLN A 124 -0.53 -2.62 17.75
N HIS A 125 -0.11 -2.06 18.88
CA HIS A 125 -1.05 -1.61 19.92
C HIS A 125 -1.96 -0.50 19.40
N GLN A 126 -1.42 0.46 18.62
CA GLN A 126 -2.24 1.49 17.98
C GLN A 126 -3.25 0.87 17.00
N LEU A 127 -2.83 -0.10 16.20
CA LEU A 127 -3.71 -0.80 15.26
C LEU A 127 -4.85 -1.52 15.99
N ALA A 128 -4.53 -2.22 17.10
CA ALA A 128 -5.52 -2.91 17.92
C ALA A 128 -6.55 -1.94 18.53
N ALA A 129 -6.15 -0.71 18.87
CA ALA A 129 -7.05 0.30 19.45
C ALA A 129 -8.16 0.74 18.45
N TYR A 130 -8.00 0.52 17.16
CA TYR A 130 -9.03 0.71 16.13
C TYR A 130 -9.99 -0.49 15.98
N GLY A 131 -9.91 -1.50 16.86
CA GLY A 131 -10.75 -2.70 16.78
C GLY A 131 -10.32 -3.71 15.72
N VAL A 132 -9.05 -3.66 15.32
CA VAL A 132 -8.46 -4.56 14.33
C VAL A 132 -8.01 -5.87 14.99
N ASN A 133 -8.23 -7.01 14.35
CA ASN A 133 -7.68 -8.30 14.74
C ASN A 133 -6.21 -8.38 14.28
N VAL A 134 -5.29 -7.89 15.11
CA VAL A 134 -3.87 -7.80 14.77
C VAL A 134 -3.24 -9.17 14.60
N ARG A 135 -2.60 -9.41 13.45
CA ARG A 135 -1.81 -10.59 13.16
C ARG A 135 -0.32 -10.27 13.22
N HIS A 136 0.48 -11.22 13.72
CA HIS A 136 1.93 -11.10 13.81
C HIS A 136 2.65 -11.74 12.59
N GLU A 137 2.06 -11.55 11.43
CA GLU A 137 2.56 -12.06 10.17
C GLU A 137 3.22 -10.95 9.33
N PRO A 138 4.19 -11.27 8.48
CA PRO A 138 4.85 -10.27 7.63
C PRO A 138 3.88 -9.54 6.70
N ILE A 139 2.94 -10.28 6.11
CA ILE A 139 1.90 -9.78 5.22
C ILE A 139 0.59 -10.46 5.59
N VAL A 140 -0.47 -9.67 5.70
CA VAL A 140 -1.83 -10.15 5.96
C VAL A 140 -2.74 -9.68 4.83
N ILE A 141 -3.46 -10.63 4.26
CA ILE A 141 -4.49 -10.38 3.24
C ILE A 141 -5.85 -10.68 3.85
N SER A 142 -6.68 -9.66 3.93
CA SER A 142 -8.05 -9.76 4.43
C SER A 142 -8.99 -9.25 3.35
N GLU A 143 -9.67 -10.19 2.68
CA GLU A 143 -10.50 -9.90 1.50
C GLU A 143 -9.67 -9.22 0.38
N HIS A 144 -9.94 -7.96 0.07
CA HIS A 144 -9.25 -7.15 -0.93
C HIS A 144 -8.20 -6.19 -0.33
N ILE A 145 -7.90 -6.32 0.97
CA ILE A 145 -6.96 -5.43 1.67
C ILE A 145 -5.68 -6.21 2.01
N ILE A 146 -4.54 -5.63 1.64
CA ILE A 146 -3.19 -6.14 1.93
C ILE A 146 -2.52 -5.19 2.91
N THR A 147 -2.07 -5.71 4.04
CA THR A 147 -1.28 -4.97 5.03
C THR A 147 0.03 -5.68 5.30
N SER A 148 1.06 -4.94 5.70
CA SER A 148 2.36 -5.55 5.99
C SER A 148 3.12 -4.88 7.12
N SER A 149 4.11 -5.61 7.66
CA SER A 149 4.75 -5.25 8.93
C SER A 149 5.97 -4.34 8.82
N CYS A 150 6.72 -4.37 7.73
CA CYS A 150 8.01 -3.69 7.63
C CYS A 150 8.35 -3.29 6.19
N PRO A 151 9.29 -2.36 5.97
CA PRO A 151 9.74 -1.99 4.62
C PRO A 151 10.23 -3.17 3.78
N GLN A 152 10.86 -4.17 4.39
CA GLN A 152 11.32 -5.37 3.69
C GLN A 152 10.21 -6.20 3.05
N THR A 153 8.98 -6.07 3.51
CA THR A 153 7.83 -6.80 2.95
C THR A 153 7.24 -6.15 1.71
N ALA A 154 7.67 -4.92 1.36
CA ALA A 154 7.12 -4.15 0.27
C ALA A 154 7.10 -4.90 -1.08
N PRO A 155 8.14 -5.64 -1.49
CA PRO A 155 8.08 -6.45 -2.71
C PRO A 155 6.96 -7.50 -2.66
N GLY A 156 6.82 -8.20 -1.54
CA GLY A 156 5.75 -9.19 -1.36
C GLY A 156 4.35 -8.57 -1.44
N VAL A 157 4.17 -7.36 -0.89
CA VAL A 157 2.91 -6.61 -1.00
C VAL A 157 2.61 -6.22 -2.44
N ALA A 158 3.61 -5.74 -3.18
CA ALA A 158 3.45 -5.36 -4.59
C ALA A 158 3.12 -6.60 -5.46
N PHE A 159 3.75 -7.75 -5.22
CA PHE A 159 3.39 -9.00 -5.90
C PHE A 159 1.98 -9.49 -5.53
N ALA A 160 1.59 -9.39 -4.27
CA ALA A 160 0.22 -9.74 -3.86
C ALA A 160 -0.82 -8.83 -4.54
N LEU A 161 -0.54 -7.53 -4.66
CA LEU A 161 -1.40 -6.60 -5.40
C LEU A 161 -1.44 -6.95 -6.89
N LEU A 162 -0.30 -7.26 -7.51
CA LEU A 162 -0.25 -7.72 -8.90
C LEU A 162 -1.05 -9.01 -9.11
N SER A 163 -0.99 -9.95 -8.16
CA SER A 163 -1.80 -11.17 -8.20
C SER A 163 -3.29 -10.87 -8.20
N MET A 164 -3.75 -9.92 -7.38
CA MET A 164 -5.16 -9.51 -7.37
C MET A 164 -5.61 -8.85 -8.67
N LEU A 165 -4.70 -8.11 -9.35
CA LEU A 165 -5.02 -7.38 -10.57
C LEU A 165 -4.88 -8.23 -11.85
N CYS A 166 -3.84 -9.05 -11.94
CA CYS A 166 -3.47 -9.77 -13.16
C CYS A 166 -3.47 -11.30 -13.01
N GLY A 167 -3.77 -11.80 -11.82
CA GLY A 167 -3.78 -13.22 -11.49
C GLY A 167 -2.42 -13.80 -11.13
N ASP A 168 -2.45 -14.94 -10.42
CA ASP A 168 -1.26 -15.60 -9.85
C ASP A 168 -0.23 -16.02 -10.89
N ALA A 169 -0.66 -16.43 -12.08
CA ALA A 169 0.25 -16.86 -13.13
C ALA A 169 1.16 -15.70 -13.56
N LYS A 170 0.59 -14.54 -13.84
CA LYS A 170 1.35 -13.35 -14.22
C LYS A 170 2.25 -12.85 -13.09
N MET A 171 1.75 -12.84 -11.87
CA MET A 171 2.56 -12.47 -10.71
C MET A 171 3.81 -13.37 -10.59
N ARG A 172 3.68 -14.69 -10.74
CA ARG A 172 4.83 -15.61 -10.68
C ARG A 172 5.84 -15.37 -11.80
N GLU A 173 5.37 -15.11 -13.04
CA GLU A 173 6.24 -14.78 -14.17
C GLU A 173 7.06 -13.51 -13.88
N VAL A 174 6.41 -12.44 -13.45
CA VAL A 174 7.06 -11.16 -13.12
C VAL A 174 8.02 -11.33 -11.95
N ARG A 175 7.60 -11.99 -10.87
CA ARG A 175 8.41 -12.26 -9.68
C ARG A 175 9.71 -13.00 -10.03
N ALA A 176 9.61 -14.03 -10.84
CA ALA A 176 10.77 -14.81 -11.30
C ALA A 176 11.73 -13.97 -12.17
N ALA A 177 11.19 -13.18 -13.11
CA ALA A 177 11.98 -12.30 -13.97
C ALA A 177 12.72 -11.20 -13.18
N MET A 178 12.11 -10.68 -12.12
CA MET A 178 12.73 -9.72 -11.23
C MET A 178 13.77 -10.36 -10.27
N GLY A 179 14.01 -11.67 -10.35
CA GLY A 179 15.01 -12.38 -9.55
C GLY A 179 14.54 -12.75 -8.14
N TYR A 180 13.29 -12.54 -7.79
CA TYR A 180 12.72 -13.06 -6.56
C TYR A 180 12.41 -14.55 -6.78
N GLY A 181 13.25 -15.42 -6.24
CA GLY A 181 13.16 -16.86 -6.48
C GLY A 181 11.75 -17.42 -6.27
N CYS A 182 11.44 -18.52 -6.99
CA CYS A 182 10.32 -19.35 -6.64
C CYS A 182 10.62 -19.92 -5.25
N ASP A 183 9.78 -19.65 -4.27
CA ASP A 183 9.83 -20.37 -3.00
C ASP A 183 9.67 -21.85 -3.34
N GLY A 184 10.74 -22.62 -3.10
CA GLY A 184 10.78 -24.05 -3.31
C GLY A 184 9.95 -24.79 -2.26
#